data_db33f6d0a3487b1f51bbaf8aab6eaac1
#
_entry.id   db33f6d0a3487b1f51bbaf8aab6eaac1
#
_cell.length_a   1.000
_cell.length_b   1.000
_cell.length_c   1.000
_cell.angle_alpha   90.00
_cell.angle_beta   90.00
_cell.angle_gamma   90.00
#
_symmetry.space_group_name_H-M   'P 1'
#
loop_
_entity.id
_entity.type
_entity.pdbx_description
1 polymer ?
#
loop_
_entity_poly.entity_id
_entity_poly.type
_entity_poly.pdbx_seq_one_letter_code
_entity_poly.pdbx_strand_id
1 'polypeptide(L)'
;MLDCVLATALRSGPRDSHRRIFRFGDMLLVVASYAIAELLISGDEFRVNIQVDPLTSLGSLAFVLLCVLVCLEVGDPQQWNSVMDRLRQISLALGVGFLIEAFLSYAGVAALSPQVMLIGSGLCALLLTVWYWIFGIVVPASRAPLKVLLLDPDPVLEALVRTPVFHGRRYEISGPLQDPATLSAVIQKDPPDYIVLPDGQRELPTASLLQMRSSGVVLETASEFYESALERVSTRHLRPARFLFAGLTPKRQNLAVQAIYSNLIVLGMLIVALPLLLTLMILLKLTAPSQPVFQKWRCAGFNNIPFTLLRFNSRSWLGRVLKSVRLEGLPQLVNVVRGELSLVGPRPKRVEFVNQLTQHIPYYGERLTVRPGLTGWAQIHSPGADALLELEYDLFYTANLSPGFDFRIIIRSLRASN
;
A
#
# COMPACT_ATOMS: atom_id res chain seq x y z
N MET A 1 10.80 -15.94 2.03
CA MET A 1 9.40 -15.56 2.26
C MET A 1 8.94 -15.91 3.68
N LEU A 2 9.17 -17.13 4.17
CA LEU A 2 8.86 -17.53 5.55
C LEU A 2 9.63 -16.72 6.61
N ASP A 3 10.90 -16.40 6.40
CA ASP A 3 11.72 -15.66 7.36
C ASP A 3 11.25 -14.19 7.53
N CYS A 4 10.71 -13.58 6.48
CA CYS A 4 10.16 -12.22 6.57
C CYS A 4 8.81 -12.21 7.29
N VAL A 5 8.00 -13.25 7.09
CA VAL A 5 6.71 -13.45 7.79
C VAL A 5 6.96 -13.81 9.25
N LEU A 6 7.98 -14.64 9.55
CA LEU A 6 8.39 -14.98 10.90
C LEU A 6 9.01 -13.78 11.63
N ALA A 7 9.86 -12.99 10.97
CA ALA A 7 10.42 -11.77 11.58
C ALA A 7 9.33 -10.73 11.88
N THR A 8 8.32 -10.61 11.03
CA THR A 8 7.15 -9.73 11.27
C THR A 8 6.25 -10.32 12.36
N ALA A 9 6.13 -11.64 12.44
CA ALA A 9 5.34 -12.33 13.45
C ALA A 9 5.98 -12.28 14.86
N LEU A 10 7.31 -12.23 14.94
CA LEU A 10 8.05 -12.12 16.20
C LEU A 10 8.09 -10.68 16.75
N ARG A 11 7.78 -9.67 15.93
CA ARG A 11 7.64 -8.26 16.33
C ARG A 11 6.23 -7.90 16.82
N SER A 12 5.27 -8.83 16.79
CA SER A 12 3.89 -8.54 17.14
C SER A 12 3.65 -8.58 18.64
N GLY A 13 3.35 -7.42 19.24
CA GLY A 13 2.84 -7.32 20.60
C GLY A 13 1.45 -7.97 20.75
N PRO A 14 0.95 -8.17 22.00
CA PRO A 14 -0.32 -8.86 22.29
C PRO A 14 -1.54 -8.26 21.57
N ARG A 15 -1.50 -7.00 21.17
CA ARG A 15 -2.56 -6.32 20.41
C ARG A 15 -2.59 -6.68 18.90
N ASP A 16 -1.51 -7.23 18.36
CA ASP A 16 -1.47 -7.70 16.96
C ASP A 16 -2.17 -9.07 16.76
N SER A 17 -2.40 -9.82 17.85
CA SER A 17 -3.17 -11.07 17.78
C SER A 17 -4.62 -10.82 17.41
N HIS A 18 -5.23 -9.75 17.93
CA HIS A 18 -6.62 -9.36 17.56
C HIS A 18 -6.73 -8.96 16.09
N ARG A 19 -5.71 -8.30 15.53
CA ARG A 19 -5.66 -7.97 14.10
C ARG A 19 -5.57 -9.21 13.22
N ARG A 20 -4.80 -10.21 13.66
CA ARG A 20 -4.68 -11.49 12.91
C ARG A 20 -6.00 -12.25 12.92
N ILE A 21 -6.66 -12.34 14.08
CA ILE A 21 -7.98 -12.97 14.21
C ILE A 21 -9.00 -12.25 13.33
N PHE A 22 -8.98 -10.93 13.34
CA PHE A 22 -9.88 -10.10 12.55
C PHE A 22 -9.71 -10.34 11.04
N ARG A 23 -8.47 -10.29 10.53
CA ARG A 23 -8.17 -10.56 9.11
C ARG A 23 -8.48 -11.99 8.71
N PHE A 24 -8.26 -12.96 9.60
CA PHE A 24 -8.65 -14.33 9.34
C PHE A 24 -10.18 -14.49 9.27
N GLY A 25 -10.92 -13.78 10.12
CA GLY A 25 -12.37 -13.71 10.05
C GLY A 25 -12.87 -13.12 8.73
N ASP A 26 -12.28 -12.02 8.25
CA ASP A 26 -12.59 -11.42 6.95
C ASP A 26 -12.41 -12.42 5.81
N MET A 27 -11.26 -13.10 5.77
CA MET A 27 -10.97 -14.11 4.77
C MET A 27 -11.99 -15.24 4.77
N LEU A 28 -12.31 -15.75 5.95
CA LEU A 28 -13.26 -16.86 6.11
C LEU A 28 -14.68 -16.46 5.67
N LEU A 29 -15.12 -15.24 6.00
CA LEU A 29 -16.43 -14.74 5.63
C LEU A 29 -16.57 -14.50 4.12
N VAL A 30 -15.53 -14.00 3.46
CA VAL A 30 -15.54 -13.86 2.00
C VAL A 30 -15.69 -15.23 1.33
N VAL A 31 -14.86 -16.19 1.70
CA VAL A 31 -14.93 -17.54 1.12
C VAL A 31 -16.29 -18.20 1.40
N ALA A 32 -16.79 -18.10 2.64
CA ALA A 32 -18.06 -18.69 3.04
C ALA A 32 -19.25 -18.06 2.28
N SER A 33 -19.23 -16.74 2.04
CA SER A 33 -20.31 -16.06 1.33
C SER A 33 -20.50 -16.56 -0.10
N TYR A 34 -19.42 -16.76 -0.83
CA TYR A 34 -19.48 -17.28 -2.20
C TYR A 34 -19.78 -18.79 -2.22
N ALA A 35 -19.24 -19.57 -1.28
CA ALA A 35 -19.57 -20.99 -1.15
C ALA A 35 -21.06 -21.20 -0.83
N ILE A 36 -21.64 -20.38 0.05
CA ILE A 36 -23.07 -20.42 0.36
C ILE A 36 -23.91 -20.01 -0.86
N ALA A 37 -23.49 -18.96 -1.59
CA ALA A 37 -24.19 -18.54 -2.80
C ALA A 37 -24.19 -19.62 -3.88
N GLU A 38 -23.07 -20.32 -4.07
CA GLU A 38 -22.97 -21.46 -4.96
C GLU A 38 -23.90 -22.61 -4.56
N LEU A 39 -23.89 -22.94 -3.27
CA LEU A 39 -24.77 -23.99 -2.72
C LEU A 39 -26.24 -23.65 -2.90
N LEU A 40 -26.66 -22.40 -2.71
CA LEU A 40 -28.05 -21.94 -2.86
C LEU A 40 -28.53 -21.99 -4.31
N ILE A 41 -27.64 -21.77 -5.28
CA ILE A 41 -27.99 -21.72 -6.70
C ILE A 41 -27.89 -23.10 -7.35
N SER A 42 -26.84 -23.86 -7.06
CA SER A 42 -26.56 -25.15 -7.67
C SER A 42 -27.37 -26.29 -7.03
N GLY A 43 -27.90 -26.13 -5.80
CA GLY A 43 -28.69 -27.15 -5.10
C GLY A 43 -28.01 -28.52 -5.10
N ASP A 44 -28.78 -29.54 -5.51
CA ASP A 44 -28.28 -30.93 -5.57
C ASP A 44 -27.26 -31.19 -6.68
N GLU A 45 -27.14 -30.30 -7.69
CA GLU A 45 -26.14 -30.37 -8.75
C GLU A 45 -24.74 -29.99 -8.28
N PHE A 46 -24.59 -29.43 -7.09
CA PHE A 46 -23.30 -29.08 -6.52
C PHE A 46 -22.28 -30.25 -6.50
N ARG A 47 -22.80 -31.49 -6.32
CA ARG A 47 -21.95 -32.71 -6.33
C ARG A 47 -21.48 -33.12 -7.73
N VAL A 48 -22.19 -32.71 -8.78
CA VAL A 48 -21.88 -33.07 -10.18
C VAL A 48 -20.87 -32.06 -10.77
N ASN A 49 -20.95 -30.81 -10.38
CA ASN A 49 -20.13 -29.72 -10.93
C ASN A 49 -18.66 -29.67 -10.41
N ILE A 50 -18.28 -30.52 -9.46
CA ILE A 50 -16.85 -30.65 -9.05
C ILE A 50 -15.98 -31.26 -10.18
N GLN A 51 -16.58 -31.83 -11.24
CA GLN A 51 -15.86 -32.25 -12.46
C GLN A 51 -15.69 -31.13 -13.50
N VAL A 52 -15.80 -29.87 -13.09
CA VAL A 52 -15.64 -28.70 -13.96
C VAL A 52 -14.17 -28.56 -14.42
N ASP A 53 -14.01 -28.13 -15.64
CA ASP A 53 -12.72 -27.84 -16.28
C ASP A 53 -11.72 -27.15 -15.33
N PRO A 54 -10.46 -27.62 -15.26
CA PRO A 54 -9.44 -27.02 -14.36
C PRO A 54 -9.25 -25.51 -14.55
N LEU A 55 -9.53 -24.99 -15.75
CA LEU A 55 -9.44 -23.56 -16.06
C LEU A 55 -10.56 -22.73 -15.38
N THR A 56 -11.80 -23.25 -15.32
CA THR A 56 -12.92 -22.55 -14.68
C THR A 56 -12.77 -22.56 -13.16
N SER A 57 -12.30 -23.66 -12.57
CA SER A 57 -12.00 -23.71 -11.13
C SER A 57 -10.84 -22.83 -10.73
N LEU A 58 -9.85 -22.63 -11.62
CA LEU A 58 -8.73 -21.70 -11.39
C LEU A 58 -9.19 -20.23 -11.39
N GLY A 59 -10.15 -19.88 -12.24
CA GLY A 59 -10.73 -18.53 -12.31
C GLY A 59 -11.53 -18.17 -11.07
N SER A 60 -12.40 -19.08 -10.58
CA SER A 60 -13.16 -18.85 -9.34
C SER A 60 -12.24 -18.73 -8.12
N LEU A 61 -11.20 -19.57 -8.04
CA LEU A 61 -10.20 -19.46 -6.99
C LEU A 61 -9.45 -18.10 -7.05
N ALA A 62 -9.08 -17.66 -8.25
CA ALA A 62 -8.41 -16.36 -8.45
C ALA A 62 -9.31 -15.20 -8.04
N PHE A 63 -10.59 -15.22 -8.38
CA PHE A 63 -11.57 -14.23 -7.99
C PHE A 63 -11.75 -14.16 -6.47
N VAL A 64 -11.99 -15.31 -5.81
CA VAL A 64 -12.13 -15.37 -4.36
C VAL A 64 -10.86 -14.90 -3.67
N LEU A 65 -9.68 -15.33 -4.15
CA LEU A 65 -8.40 -14.88 -3.62
C LEU A 65 -8.23 -13.36 -3.75
N LEU A 66 -8.63 -12.77 -4.88
CA LEU A 66 -8.59 -11.34 -5.08
C LEU A 66 -9.53 -10.60 -4.12
N CYS A 67 -10.78 -11.07 -3.96
CA CYS A 67 -11.72 -10.50 -3.00
C CYS A 67 -11.16 -10.57 -1.57
N VAL A 68 -10.53 -11.69 -1.20
CA VAL A 68 -9.83 -11.83 0.09
C VAL A 68 -8.69 -10.82 0.23
N LEU A 69 -7.82 -10.69 -0.78
CA LEU A 69 -6.72 -9.74 -0.74
C LEU A 69 -7.19 -8.29 -0.62
N VAL A 70 -8.24 -7.93 -1.35
CA VAL A 70 -8.84 -6.59 -1.27
C VAL A 70 -9.49 -6.35 0.09
N CYS A 71 -10.20 -7.33 0.64
CA CYS A 71 -10.79 -7.23 1.98
C CYS A 71 -9.73 -7.14 3.07
N LEU A 72 -8.63 -7.89 2.97
CA LEU A 72 -7.50 -7.80 3.91
C LEU A 72 -6.86 -6.41 3.95
N GLU A 73 -6.81 -5.73 2.81
CA GLU A 73 -6.26 -4.37 2.75
C GLU A 73 -7.27 -3.30 3.19
N VAL A 74 -8.54 -3.53 2.89
CA VAL A 74 -9.66 -2.65 3.29
C VAL A 74 -9.97 -2.79 4.78
N GLY A 75 -9.73 -3.98 5.34
CA GLY A 75 -10.17 -4.41 6.67
C GLY A 75 -9.39 -3.88 7.86
N ASP A 76 -8.66 -2.74 7.80
CA ASP A 76 -8.05 -2.15 8.99
C ASP A 76 -9.07 -1.34 9.81
N PRO A 77 -9.58 -1.89 10.95
CA PRO A 77 -10.65 -1.24 11.74
C PRO A 77 -10.26 0.12 12.31
N GLN A 78 -8.96 0.42 12.38
CA GLN A 78 -8.46 1.68 12.93
C GLN A 78 -8.55 2.87 11.96
N GLN A 79 -8.78 2.59 10.66
CA GLN A 79 -8.88 3.63 9.63
C GLN A 79 -10.32 4.13 9.41
N TRP A 80 -11.31 3.56 10.10
CA TRP A 80 -12.72 3.87 9.84
C TRP A 80 -13.30 4.84 10.85
N ASN A 81 -13.65 6.01 10.36
CA ASN A 81 -14.30 7.04 11.16
C ASN A 81 -15.83 6.91 11.17
N SER A 82 -16.41 6.24 10.15
CA SER A 82 -17.88 6.10 10.03
C SER A 82 -18.32 4.75 9.42
N VAL A 83 -19.59 4.41 9.63
CA VAL A 83 -20.23 3.23 8.99
C VAL A 83 -20.26 3.40 7.47
N MET A 84 -20.46 4.64 7.00
CA MET A 84 -20.52 4.95 5.58
C MET A 84 -19.17 4.72 4.89
N ASP A 85 -18.05 5.04 5.56
CA ASP A 85 -16.69 4.75 5.04
C ASP A 85 -16.47 3.24 4.87
N ARG A 86 -16.98 2.44 5.82
CA ARG A 86 -16.92 0.97 5.73
C ARG A 86 -17.69 0.43 4.53
N LEU A 87 -18.94 0.85 4.39
CA LEU A 87 -19.80 0.41 3.28
C LEU A 87 -19.21 0.79 1.93
N ARG A 88 -18.70 2.02 1.81
CA ARG A 88 -18.01 2.50 0.59
C ARG A 88 -16.80 1.64 0.25
N GLN A 89 -16.00 1.24 1.24
CA GLN A 89 -14.82 0.42 1.03
C GLN A 89 -15.15 -1.01 0.63
N ILE A 90 -16.13 -1.64 1.29
CA ILE A 90 -16.63 -2.96 0.91
C ILE A 90 -17.19 -2.93 -0.51
N SER A 91 -18.00 -1.93 -0.84
CA SER A 91 -18.57 -1.78 -2.19
C SER A 91 -17.49 -1.60 -3.26
N LEU A 92 -16.42 -0.86 -2.96
CA LEU A 92 -15.30 -0.66 -3.88
C LEU A 92 -14.51 -1.97 -4.07
N ALA A 93 -14.27 -2.72 -2.99
CA ALA A 93 -13.61 -4.02 -3.03
C ALA A 93 -14.37 -5.02 -3.91
N LEU A 94 -15.67 -5.14 -3.67
CA LEU A 94 -16.54 -6.03 -4.43
C LEU A 94 -16.70 -5.58 -5.89
N GLY A 95 -16.75 -4.26 -6.14
CA GLY A 95 -16.80 -3.69 -7.48
C GLY A 95 -15.56 -3.99 -8.32
N VAL A 96 -14.37 -3.92 -7.73
CA VAL A 96 -13.13 -4.31 -8.40
C VAL A 96 -13.14 -5.82 -8.71
N GLY A 97 -13.58 -6.66 -7.77
CA GLY A 97 -13.75 -8.09 -8.00
C GLY A 97 -14.70 -8.38 -9.17
N PHE A 98 -15.82 -7.70 -9.20
CA PHE A 98 -16.82 -7.82 -10.27
C PHE A 98 -16.27 -7.45 -11.66
N LEU A 99 -15.51 -6.38 -11.75
CA LEU A 99 -14.87 -5.96 -13.01
C LEU A 99 -13.84 -6.97 -13.51
N ILE A 100 -13.08 -7.57 -12.60
CA ILE A 100 -12.08 -8.58 -12.97
C ILE A 100 -12.76 -9.85 -13.45
N GLU A 101 -13.82 -10.30 -12.78
CA GLU A 101 -14.58 -11.48 -13.20
C GLU A 101 -15.28 -11.24 -14.54
N ALA A 102 -15.87 -10.07 -14.75
CA ALA A 102 -16.42 -9.69 -16.06
C ALA A 102 -15.37 -9.76 -17.16
N PHE A 103 -14.14 -9.35 -16.88
CA PHE A 103 -13.01 -9.46 -17.80
C PHE A 103 -12.62 -10.92 -18.05
N LEU A 104 -12.52 -11.74 -17.01
CA LEU A 104 -12.20 -13.17 -17.12
C LEU A 104 -13.30 -13.91 -17.89
N SER A 105 -14.56 -13.55 -17.66
CA SER A 105 -15.70 -14.07 -18.39
C SER A 105 -15.63 -13.74 -19.88
N TYR A 106 -15.28 -12.49 -20.22
CA TYR A 106 -15.08 -12.08 -21.60
C TYR A 106 -13.91 -12.82 -22.26
N ALA A 107 -12.86 -13.12 -21.51
CA ALA A 107 -11.70 -13.90 -21.95
C ALA A 107 -11.98 -15.41 -22.09
N GLY A 108 -13.21 -15.88 -21.81
CA GLY A 108 -13.58 -17.29 -21.86
C GLY A 108 -13.05 -18.12 -20.68
N VAL A 109 -12.58 -17.48 -19.63
CA VAL A 109 -12.03 -18.11 -18.39
C VAL A 109 -13.05 -17.96 -17.24
N ALA A 110 -14.30 -17.63 -17.54
CA ALA A 110 -15.32 -17.39 -16.52
C ALA A 110 -15.62 -18.62 -15.68
N ALA A 111 -15.65 -18.43 -14.40
CA ALA A 111 -15.73 -19.48 -13.44
C ALA A 111 -16.99 -19.43 -12.58
N LEU A 112 -17.51 -18.25 -12.32
CA LEU A 112 -18.70 -18.06 -11.49
C LEU A 112 -19.88 -17.61 -12.35
N SER A 113 -21.07 -18.16 -12.10
CA SER A 113 -22.27 -17.64 -12.74
C SER A 113 -22.56 -16.22 -12.27
N PRO A 114 -23.15 -15.34 -13.10
CA PRO A 114 -23.51 -13.98 -12.70
C PRO A 114 -24.42 -13.93 -11.48
N GLN A 115 -25.25 -14.97 -11.29
CA GLN A 115 -26.15 -15.11 -10.15
C GLN A 115 -25.37 -15.38 -8.85
N VAL A 116 -24.37 -16.30 -8.88
CA VAL A 116 -23.47 -16.57 -7.74
C VAL A 116 -22.69 -15.33 -7.37
N MET A 117 -22.18 -14.60 -8.34
CA MET A 117 -21.47 -13.34 -8.09
C MET A 117 -22.34 -12.31 -7.38
N LEU A 118 -23.58 -12.12 -7.84
CA LEU A 118 -24.48 -11.10 -7.30
C LEU A 118 -24.93 -11.47 -5.88
N ILE A 119 -25.36 -12.71 -5.67
CA ILE A 119 -25.81 -13.19 -4.35
C ILE A 119 -24.61 -13.29 -3.39
N GLY A 120 -23.49 -13.83 -3.83
CA GLY A 120 -22.27 -13.95 -3.03
C GLY A 120 -21.72 -12.58 -2.59
N SER A 121 -21.70 -11.59 -3.48
CA SER A 121 -21.29 -10.23 -3.15
C SER A 121 -22.25 -9.57 -2.16
N GLY A 122 -23.56 -9.73 -2.32
CA GLY A 122 -24.55 -9.22 -1.39
C GLY A 122 -24.42 -9.84 0.01
N LEU A 123 -24.25 -11.17 0.07
CA LEU A 123 -24.03 -11.90 1.31
C LEU A 123 -22.71 -11.51 1.98
N CYS A 124 -21.64 -11.35 1.19
CA CYS A 124 -20.35 -10.90 1.65
C CYS A 124 -20.42 -9.50 2.29
N ALA A 125 -21.08 -8.55 1.63
CA ALA A 125 -21.28 -7.21 2.16
C ALA A 125 -22.04 -7.22 3.50
N LEU A 126 -23.09 -8.03 3.58
CA LEU A 126 -23.89 -8.17 4.80
C LEU A 126 -23.06 -8.80 5.94
N LEU A 127 -22.42 -9.94 5.69
CA LEU A 127 -21.64 -10.67 6.69
C LEU A 127 -20.45 -9.85 7.20
N LEU A 128 -19.73 -9.19 6.32
CA LEU A 128 -18.61 -8.29 6.71
C LEU A 128 -19.12 -7.10 7.54
N THR A 129 -20.27 -6.52 7.17
CA THR A 129 -20.83 -5.39 7.93
C THR A 129 -21.21 -5.82 9.35
N VAL A 130 -21.86 -6.99 9.51
CA VAL A 130 -22.23 -7.58 10.80
C VAL A 130 -20.96 -7.94 11.60
N TRP A 131 -19.96 -8.55 10.97
CA TRP A 131 -18.69 -8.90 11.58
C TRP A 131 -17.97 -7.68 12.14
N TYR A 132 -17.90 -6.61 11.37
CA TYR A 132 -17.27 -5.37 11.79
C TYR A 132 -18.04 -4.67 12.91
N TRP A 133 -19.36 -4.79 12.92
CA TRP A 133 -20.18 -4.26 14.00
C TRP A 133 -19.94 -5.04 15.30
N ILE A 134 -19.97 -6.37 15.25
CA ILE A 134 -19.67 -7.25 16.39
C ILE A 134 -18.26 -6.99 16.93
N PHE A 135 -17.27 -6.95 16.04
CA PHE A 135 -15.88 -6.70 16.44
C PHE A 135 -15.69 -5.33 17.11
N GLY A 136 -16.38 -4.32 16.61
CA GLY A 136 -16.37 -2.98 17.21
C GLY A 136 -16.98 -2.90 18.61
N ILE A 137 -17.85 -3.85 18.96
CA ILE A 137 -18.46 -3.97 20.30
C ILE A 137 -17.55 -4.81 21.23
N VAL A 138 -17.07 -5.96 20.71
CA VAL A 138 -16.35 -6.97 21.51
C VAL A 138 -14.91 -6.55 21.81
N VAL A 139 -14.28 -5.73 20.96
CA VAL A 139 -12.87 -5.32 21.10
C VAL A 139 -12.74 -3.80 21.26
N PRO A 140 -13.28 -3.19 22.32
CA PRO A 140 -13.11 -1.75 22.56
C PRO A 140 -11.65 -1.37 22.86
N ALA A 141 -10.83 -2.29 23.37
CA ALA A 141 -9.41 -2.07 23.66
C ALA A 141 -8.56 -1.79 22.40
N SER A 142 -9.03 -2.15 21.21
CA SER A 142 -8.34 -1.79 19.96
C SER A 142 -8.36 -0.29 19.66
N ARG A 143 -9.19 0.48 20.38
CA ARG A 143 -9.30 1.95 20.27
C ARG A 143 -8.45 2.70 21.28
N ALA A 144 -7.88 2.01 22.29
CA ALA A 144 -7.03 2.66 23.28
C ALA A 144 -5.74 3.16 22.62
N PRO A 145 -5.26 4.37 22.99
CA PRO A 145 -4.00 4.90 22.49
C PRO A 145 -2.85 3.97 22.90
N LEU A 146 -1.86 3.87 22.02
CA LEU A 146 -0.61 3.15 22.29
C LEU A 146 0.28 4.04 23.14
N LYS A 147 0.70 3.55 24.31
CA LYS A 147 1.57 4.29 25.22
C LYS A 147 3.02 4.16 24.78
N VAL A 148 3.63 5.29 24.50
CA VAL A 148 5.01 5.39 24.00
C VAL A 148 5.85 6.18 25.01
N LEU A 149 6.90 5.57 25.51
CA LEU A 149 7.85 6.22 26.39
C LEU A 149 9.11 6.64 25.61
N LEU A 150 9.40 7.93 25.57
CA LEU A 150 10.64 8.46 24.97
C LEU A 150 11.73 8.52 26.05
N LEU A 151 12.91 7.96 25.74
CA LEU A 151 14.08 8.05 26.62
C LEU A 151 14.93 9.30 26.36
N ASP A 152 14.80 9.92 25.18
CA ASP A 152 15.56 11.13 24.83
C ASP A 152 14.67 12.12 24.07
N PRO A 153 14.85 13.45 24.30
CA PRO A 153 14.14 14.45 23.51
C PRO A 153 14.60 14.40 22.05
N ASP A 154 13.71 14.08 21.16
CA ASP A 154 13.93 14.10 19.73
C ASP A 154 12.95 15.09 19.08
N PRO A 155 13.43 16.16 18.44
CA PRO A 155 12.57 17.18 17.85
C PRO A 155 11.65 16.64 16.75
N VAL A 156 12.00 15.50 16.15
CA VAL A 156 11.16 14.84 15.14
C VAL A 156 10.02 14.10 15.84
N LEU A 157 10.31 13.45 16.96
CA LEU A 157 9.30 12.76 17.78
C LEU A 157 8.44 13.75 18.57
N GLU A 158 8.96 14.91 18.97
CA GLU A 158 8.18 15.98 19.57
C GLU A 158 7.16 16.57 18.60
N ALA A 159 7.46 16.62 17.30
CA ALA A 159 6.50 16.98 16.27
C ALA A 159 5.37 15.95 16.14
N LEU A 160 5.62 14.66 16.45
CA LEU A 160 4.62 13.61 16.54
C LEU A 160 3.63 13.83 17.69
N VAL A 161 4.08 14.40 18.81
CA VAL A 161 3.23 14.72 19.98
C VAL A 161 2.12 15.69 19.59
N ARG A 162 2.39 16.63 18.69
CA ARG A 162 1.43 17.66 18.25
C ARG A 162 0.33 17.12 17.33
N THR A 163 0.51 15.92 16.76
CA THR A 163 -0.47 15.27 15.88
C THR A 163 -0.73 13.84 16.36
N PRO A 164 -1.61 13.64 17.35
CA PRO A 164 -1.76 12.37 18.07
C PRO A 164 -2.41 11.22 17.27
N VAL A 165 -2.79 11.45 16.01
CA VAL A 165 -3.43 10.43 15.17
C VAL A 165 -2.62 10.25 13.88
N PHE A 166 -1.91 9.12 13.76
CA PHE A 166 -1.18 8.73 12.56
C PHE A 166 -1.74 7.44 12.00
N HIS A 167 -2.09 7.43 10.72
CA HIS A 167 -2.61 6.26 10.02
C HIS A 167 -3.71 5.50 10.79
N GLY A 168 -4.60 6.26 11.49
CA GLY A 168 -5.67 5.70 12.30
C GLY A 168 -5.25 5.17 13.68
N ARG A 169 -3.96 5.26 14.05
CA ARG A 169 -3.46 4.92 15.39
C ARG A 169 -3.36 6.16 16.24
N ARG A 170 -3.79 6.04 17.50
CA ARG A 170 -3.58 7.06 18.52
C ARG A 170 -2.38 6.67 19.36
N TYR A 171 -1.48 7.61 19.55
CA TYR A 171 -0.31 7.46 20.40
C TYR A 171 -0.45 8.41 21.61
N GLU A 172 -0.19 7.89 22.79
CA GLU A 172 -0.03 8.68 24.00
C GLU A 172 1.46 8.67 24.35
N ILE A 173 2.12 9.79 24.11
CA ILE A 173 3.57 9.89 24.25
C ILE A 173 3.90 10.48 25.61
N SER A 174 4.69 9.75 26.38
CA SER A 174 5.21 10.13 27.70
C SER A 174 6.73 10.34 27.61
N GLY A 175 7.26 11.32 28.35
CA GLY A 175 8.67 11.65 28.36
C GLY A 175 8.97 12.99 27.69
N PRO A 176 10.25 13.36 27.45
CA PRO A 176 11.46 12.52 27.61
C PRO A 176 11.84 12.25 29.07
N LEU A 177 12.37 11.06 29.31
CA LEU A 177 12.85 10.67 30.64
C LEU A 177 14.25 11.26 30.86
N GLN A 178 14.35 12.21 31.78
CA GLN A 178 15.62 12.92 32.06
C GLN A 178 16.69 12.00 32.70
N ASP A 179 16.26 11.05 33.51
CA ASP A 179 17.16 10.13 34.20
C ASP A 179 16.79 8.66 33.92
N PRO A 180 17.68 7.88 33.26
CA PRO A 180 17.47 6.45 33.03
C PRO A 180 17.25 5.62 34.28
N ALA A 181 17.70 6.09 35.47
CA ALA A 181 17.51 5.38 36.73
C ALA A 181 16.03 5.36 37.18
N THR A 182 15.23 6.33 36.76
CA THR A 182 13.79 6.42 37.07
C THR A 182 12.93 5.53 36.18
N LEU A 183 13.52 4.90 35.17
CA LEU A 183 12.82 4.07 34.19
C LEU A 183 11.99 2.95 34.83
N SER A 184 12.56 2.26 35.84
CA SER A 184 11.87 1.17 36.54
C SER A 184 10.64 1.64 37.33
N ALA A 185 10.71 2.82 37.93
CA ALA A 185 9.60 3.40 38.69
C ALA A 185 8.45 3.86 37.80
N VAL A 186 8.76 4.48 36.63
CA VAL A 186 7.76 4.93 35.66
C VAL A 186 7.01 3.73 35.10
N ILE A 187 7.71 2.66 34.78
CA ILE A 187 7.11 1.46 34.17
C ILE A 187 6.23 0.69 35.15
N GLN A 188 6.62 0.62 36.44
CA GLN A 188 5.79 -0.03 37.46
C GLN A 188 4.45 0.69 37.65
N LYS A 189 4.43 2.01 37.47
CA LYS A 189 3.23 2.82 37.64
C LYS A 189 2.30 2.76 36.39
N ASP A 190 2.88 2.79 35.22
CA ASP A 190 2.12 2.79 33.93
C ASP A 190 2.96 2.13 32.84
N PRO A 191 2.77 0.83 32.57
CA PRO A 191 3.59 0.09 31.62
C PRO A 191 3.35 0.60 30.18
N PRO A 192 4.41 1.05 29.46
CA PRO A 192 4.30 1.48 28.08
C PRO A 192 4.19 0.29 27.12
N ASP A 193 3.54 0.51 25.97
CA ASP A 193 3.53 -0.47 24.88
C ASP A 193 4.85 -0.41 24.08
N TYR A 194 5.42 0.79 23.95
CA TYR A 194 6.67 1.06 23.23
C TYR A 194 7.64 1.85 24.08
N ILE A 195 8.92 1.51 23.99
CA ILE A 195 10.01 2.33 24.50
C ILE A 195 10.90 2.72 23.33
N VAL A 196 11.04 4.02 23.12
CA VAL A 196 11.84 4.58 22.04
C VAL A 196 13.23 4.93 22.55
N LEU A 197 14.22 4.25 21.96
CA LEU A 197 15.63 4.40 22.28
C LEU A 197 16.25 5.49 21.39
N PRO A 198 17.23 6.26 21.89
CA PRO A 198 17.96 7.23 21.09
C PRO A 198 18.78 6.54 19.99
N ASP A 199 18.91 7.19 18.82
CA ASP A 199 19.72 6.69 17.69
C ASP A 199 21.24 6.82 17.92
N GLY A 200 21.67 7.40 19.05
CA GLY A 200 23.07 7.62 19.41
C GLY A 200 23.66 6.55 20.33
N GLN A 201 25.00 6.57 20.47
CA GLN A 201 25.68 5.82 21.51
C GLN A 201 25.42 6.51 22.87
N ARG A 202 24.51 5.96 23.64
CA ARG A 202 24.26 6.33 25.05
C ARG A 202 24.35 5.07 25.88
N GLU A 203 24.89 5.16 27.06
CA GLU A 203 24.84 4.05 28.03
C GLU A 203 23.39 3.81 28.42
N LEU A 204 22.84 2.69 27.97
CA LEU A 204 21.47 2.29 28.25
C LEU A 204 21.47 1.19 29.31
N PRO A 205 20.50 1.16 30.24
CA PRO A 205 20.35 0.10 31.21
C PRO A 205 19.89 -1.21 30.55
N THR A 206 20.82 -1.88 29.88
CA THR A 206 20.57 -3.01 28.99
C THR A 206 19.84 -4.16 29.69
N ALA A 207 20.18 -4.44 30.97
CA ALA A 207 19.52 -5.50 31.73
C ALA A 207 18.02 -5.21 31.92
N SER A 208 17.67 -3.98 32.32
CA SER A 208 16.29 -3.55 32.50
C SER A 208 15.50 -3.58 31.18
N LEU A 209 16.12 -3.13 30.08
CA LEU A 209 15.50 -3.14 28.74
C LEU A 209 15.24 -4.56 28.25
N LEU A 210 16.16 -5.51 28.47
CA LEU A 210 15.97 -6.92 28.12
C LEU A 210 14.83 -7.55 28.90
N GLN A 211 14.73 -7.25 30.20
CA GLN A 211 13.61 -7.72 31.02
C GLN A 211 12.27 -7.20 30.54
N MET A 212 12.20 -5.94 30.11
CA MET A 212 10.99 -5.33 29.53
C MET A 212 10.59 -5.95 28.21
N ARG A 213 11.57 -6.23 27.37
CA ARG A 213 11.33 -6.94 26.10
C ARG A 213 10.71 -8.32 26.36
N SER A 214 11.17 -9.03 27.40
CA SER A 214 10.59 -10.32 27.77
C SER A 214 9.17 -10.23 28.33
N SER A 215 8.79 -9.07 28.92
CA SER A 215 7.41 -8.79 29.37
C SER A 215 6.48 -8.30 28.25
N GLY A 216 6.96 -8.20 27.00
CA GLY A 216 6.14 -7.86 25.83
C GLY A 216 6.17 -6.39 25.41
N VAL A 217 6.99 -5.56 26.05
CA VAL A 217 7.22 -4.16 25.61
C VAL A 217 8.06 -4.15 24.34
N VAL A 218 7.64 -3.37 23.35
CA VAL A 218 8.37 -3.23 22.08
C VAL A 218 9.45 -2.17 22.24
N LEU A 219 10.71 -2.54 21.95
CA LEU A 219 11.85 -1.62 21.95
C LEU A 219 12.18 -1.27 20.50
N GLU A 220 12.14 0.01 20.16
CA GLU A 220 12.50 0.52 18.84
C GLU A 220 13.44 1.72 18.98
N THR A 221 14.31 1.93 18.00
CA THR A 221 15.08 3.18 17.91
C THR A 221 14.18 4.32 17.45
N ALA A 222 14.58 5.57 17.69
CA ALA A 222 13.82 6.74 17.28
C ALA A 222 13.52 6.74 15.76
N SER A 223 14.50 6.35 14.96
CA SER A 223 14.32 6.22 13.50
C SER A 223 13.40 5.08 13.11
N GLU A 224 13.48 3.90 13.75
CA GLU A 224 12.58 2.78 13.48
C GLU A 224 11.14 3.08 13.89
N PHE A 225 10.95 3.71 15.06
CA PHE A 225 9.62 4.15 15.51
C PHE A 225 9.02 5.20 14.57
N TYR A 226 9.82 6.16 14.10
CA TYR A 226 9.38 7.15 13.12
C TYR A 226 8.91 6.48 11.83
N GLU A 227 9.66 5.48 11.34
CA GLU A 227 9.30 4.74 10.13
C GLU A 227 8.06 3.88 10.31
N SER A 228 7.94 3.20 11.45
CA SER A 228 6.78 2.35 11.73
C SER A 228 5.50 3.15 11.97
N ALA A 229 5.61 4.33 12.60
CA ALA A 229 4.48 5.20 12.91
C ALA A 229 4.01 6.03 11.71
N LEU A 230 4.95 6.59 10.92
CA LEU A 230 4.66 7.52 9.83
C LEU A 230 4.70 6.90 8.44
N GLU A 231 5.15 5.65 8.32
CA GLU A 231 5.36 4.94 7.05
C GLU A 231 6.21 5.77 6.06
N ARG A 232 7.24 6.47 6.60
CA ARG A 232 8.24 7.25 5.86
C ARG A 232 9.58 7.25 6.58
N VAL A 233 10.67 7.42 5.82
CA VAL A 233 12.05 7.44 6.35
C VAL A 233 12.45 8.87 6.67
N SER A 234 12.84 9.15 7.93
CA SER A 234 13.33 10.48 8.30
C SER A 234 14.68 10.80 7.65
N THR A 235 14.73 11.82 6.81
CA THR A 235 15.97 12.27 6.17
C THR A 235 16.96 12.86 7.16
N ARG A 236 16.52 13.35 8.34
CA ARG A 236 17.36 13.90 9.41
C ARG A 236 18.17 12.82 10.13
N HIS A 237 17.63 11.61 10.24
CA HIS A 237 18.27 10.46 10.89
C HIS A 237 18.99 9.52 9.91
N LEU A 238 19.04 9.89 8.62
CA LEU A 238 19.71 9.09 7.61
C LEU A 238 21.24 9.15 7.80
N ARG A 239 21.81 7.98 8.09
CA ARG A 239 23.27 7.77 8.11
C ARG A 239 23.67 6.92 6.90
N PRO A 240 24.85 7.13 6.31
CA PRO A 240 25.34 6.30 5.19
C PRO A 240 25.32 4.80 5.51
N ALA A 241 25.57 4.44 6.76
CA ALA A 241 25.51 3.05 7.25
C ALA A 241 24.14 2.39 7.04
N ARG A 242 23.03 3.14 7.06
CA ARG A 242 21.69 2.59 6.83
C ARG A 242 21.49 2.12 5.39
N PHE A 243 22.09 2.79 4.41
CA PHE A 243 22.06 2.34 3.02
C PHE A 243 22.90 1.09 2.81
N LEU A 244 24.03 0.97 3.54
CA LEU A 244 24.95 -0.15 3.40
C LEU A 244 24.48 -1.41 4.17
N PHE A 245 23.94 -1.23 5.39
CA PHE A 245 23.72 -2.34 6.31
C PHE A 245 22.25 -2.54 6.72
N ALA A 246 21.41 -1.51 6.67
CA ALA A 246 20.04 -1.56 7.22
C ALA A 246 18.93 -1.81 6.19
N GLY A 247 19.27 -2.21 4.96
CA GLY A 247 18.27 -2.68 3.98
C GLY A 247 17.38 -1.60 3.37
N LEU A 248 17.82 -0.32 3.32
CA LEU A 248 17.13 0.73 2.56
C LEU A 248 17.21 0.51 1.04
N THR A 249 18.08 -0.39 0.59
CA THR A 249 18.20 -0.79 -0.81
C THR A 249 17.24 -1.93 -1.13
N PRO A 250 16.55 -1.90 -2.29
CA PRO A 250 15.60 -2.94 -2.66
C PRO A 250 16.32 -4.26 -2.96
N LYS A 251 15.72 -5.37 -2.53
CA LYS A 251 16.23 -6.70 -2.87
C LYS A 251 16.08 -6.95 -4.38
N ARG A 252 17.15 -7.42 -5.03
CA ARG A 252 17.14 -7.72 -6.48
C ARG A 252 15.99 -8.64 -6.89
N GLN A 253 15.66 -9.62 -6.06
CA GLN A 253 14.55 -10.55 -6.29
C GLN A 253 13.20 -9.79 -6.34
N ASN A 254 12.97 -8.84 -5.43
CA ASN A 254 11.74 -8.06 -5.40
C ASN A 254 11.62 -7.17 -6.65
N LEU A 255 12.73 -6.58 -7.13
CA LEU A 255 12.75 -5.81 -8.37
C LEU A 255 12.41 -6.66 -9.60
N ALA A 256 12.94 -7.89 -9.66
CA ALA A 256 12.64 -8.81 -10.76
C ALA A 256 11.17 -9.26 -10.72
N VAL A 257 10.67 -9.64 -9.55
CA VAL A 257 9.26 -10.01 -9.36
C VAL A 257 8.34 -8.84 -9.71
N GLN A 258 8.69 -7.61 -9.28
CA GLN A 258 7.94 -6.40 -9.63
C GLN A 258 7.87 -6.20 -11.16
N ALA A 259 8.98 -6.38 -11.86
CA ALA A 259 9.02 -6.23 -13.31
C ALA A 259 8.09 -7.23 -14.01
N ILE A 260 8.05 -8.47 -13.53
CA ILE A 260 7.21 -9.52 -14.13
C ILE A 260 5.73 -9.20 -13.94
N TYR A 261 5.25 -9.04 -12.71
CA TYR A 261 3.82 -8.81 -12.50
C TYR A 261 3.34 -7.45 -13.03
N SER A 262 4.17 -6.40 -12.96
CA SER A 262 3.83 -5.10 -13.54
C SER A 262 3.62 -5.20 -15.05
N ASN A 263 4.51 -5.90 -15.75
CA ASN A 263 4.38 -6.10 -17.19
C ASN A 263 3.16 -6.96 -17.55
N LEU A 264 2.91 -8.05 -16.81
CA LEU A 264 1.75 -8.92 -17.06
C LEU A 264 0.43 -8.17 -16.86
N ILE A 265 0.28 -7.46 -15.75
CA ILE A 265 -0.92 -6.67 -15.45
C ILE A 265 -1.12 -5.59 -16.51
N VAL A 266 -0.05 -4.84 -16.84
CA VAL A 266 -0.16 -3.74 -17.82
C VAL A 266 -0.40 -4.27 -19.23
N LEU A 267 0.14 -5.42 -19.60
CA LEU A 267 -0.16 -6.04 -20.90
C LEU A 267 -1.65 -6.37 -21.01
N GLY A 268 -2.25 -6.95 -19.97
CA GLY A 268 -3.70 -7.17 -19.91
C GLY A 268 -4.48 -5.86 -19.99
N MET A 269 -4.09 -4.85 -19.20
CA MET A 269 -4.71 -3.53 -19.26
C MET A 269 -4.57 -2.87 -20.65
N LEU A 270 -3.43 -3.03 -21.29
CA LEU A 270 -3.17 -2.44 -22.61
C LEU A 270 -4.04 -3.07 -23.69
N ILE A 271 -4.26 -4.40 -23.66
CA ILE A 271 -5.16 -5.10 -24.58
C ILE A 271 -6.57 -4.49 -24.49
N VAL A 272 -7.08 -4.28 -23.28
CA VAL A 272 -8.40 -3.68 -23.05
C VAL A 272 -8.43 -2.20 -23.43
N ALA A 273 -7.38 -1.48 -23.08
CA ALA A 273 -7.29 -0.03 -23.35
C ALA A 273 -6.92 0.30 -24.78
N LEU A 274 -6.44 -0.66 -25.59
CA LEU A 274 -5.95 -0.42 -26.94
C LEU A 274 -7.01 0.24 -27.87
N PRO A 275 -8.26 -0.25 -27.95
CA PRO A 275 -9.28 0.39 -28.78
C PRO A 275 -9.56 1.83 -28.34
N LEU A 276 -9.64 2.08 -27.04
CA LEU A 276 -9.80 3.42 -26.49
C LEU A 276 -8.60 4.30 -26.84
N LEU A 277 -7.38 3.79 -26.66
CA LEU A 277 -6.15 4.51 -26.96
C LEU A 277 -6.07 4.92 -28.43
N LEU A 278 -6.40 4.01 -29.36
CA LEU A 278 -6.44 4.29 -30.78
C LEU A 278 -7.51 5.33 -31.11
N THR A 279 -8.72 5.18 -30.56
CA THR A 279 -9.82 6.14 -30.77
C THR A 279 -9.41 7.54 -30.30
N LEU A 280 -8.83 7.66 -29.09
CA LEU A 280 -8.36 8.95 -28.57
C LEU A 280 -7.23 9.55 -29.40
N MET A 281 -6.32 8.73 -29.93
CA MET A 281 -5.26 9.21 -30.85
C MET A 281 -5.85 9.80 -32.12
N ILE A 282 -6.83 9.13 -32.73
CA ILE A 282 -7.52 9.60 -33.93
C ILE A 282 -8.26 10.91 -33.64
N LEU A 283 -9.04 10.96 -32.57
CA LEU A 283 -9.79 12.15 -32.16
C LEU A 283 -8.87 13.35 -31.87
N LEU A 284 -7.76 13.13 -31.17
CA LEU A 284 -6.76 14.18 -30.91
C LEU A 284 -6.16 14.70 -32.24
N LYS A 285 -5.88 13.80 -33.20
CA LYS A 285 -5.32 14.20 -34.48
C LYS A 285 -6.33 14.94 -35.33
N LEU A 286 -7.62 14.56 -35.30
CA LEU A 286 -8.69 15.25 -36.03
C LEU A 286 -9.02 16.63 -35.43
N THR A 287 -9.00 16.75 -34.09
CA THR A 287 -9.32 18.02 -33.40
C THR A 287 -8.17 19.03 -33.39
N ALA A 288 -6.93 18.58 -33.56
CA ALA A 288 -5.74 19.44 -33.58
C ALA A 288 -4.67 18.89 -34.57
N PRO A 289 -4.91 18.96 -35.89
CA PRO A 289 -4.05 18.32 -36.90
C PRO A 289 -2.60 18.87 -36.89
N SER A 290 -2.41 20.12 -36.51
CA SER A 290 -1.09 20.77 -36.43
C SER A 290 -0.28 20.41 -35.19
N GLN A 291 -0.93 19.79 -34.20
CA GLN A 291 -0.26 19.46 -32.95
C GLN A 291 0.15 17.98 -32.90
N PRO A 292 1.27 17.65 -32.21
CA PRO A 292 1.62 16.27 -31.94
C PRO A 292 0.61 15.62 -30.99
N VAL A 293 0.25 14.36 -31.25
CA VAL A 293 -0.67 13.58 -30.38
C VAL A 293 -0.07 13.34 -29.00
N PHE A 294 1.24 13.09 -28.96
CA PHE A 294 1.96 12.81 -27.72
C PHE A 294 2.83 13.97 -27.30
N GLN A 295 2.80 14.25 -26.01
CA GLN A 295 3.79 15.07 -25.34
C GLN A 295 4.87 14.15 -24.77
N LYS A 296 6.13 14.44 -25.08
CA LYS A 296 7.30 13.65 -24.69
C LYS A 296 8.10 14.40 -23.65
N TRP A 297 8.37 13.76 -22.51
CA TRP A 297 9.18 14.34 -21.45
C TRP A 297 10.38 13.44 -21.17
N ARG A 298 11.56 14.02 -21.12
CA ARG A 298 12.78 13.30 -20.74
C ARG A 298 12.84 13.20 -19.23
N CYS A 299 12.62 12.00 -18.69
CA CYS A 299 12.57 11.73 -17.25
C CYS A 299 13.73 10.84 -16.83
N ALA A 300 14.15 10.97 -15.55
CA ALA A 300 15.10 10.05 -14.94
C ALA A 300 14.38 8.74 -14.58
N GLY A 301 14.96 7.63 -15.02
CA GLY A 301 14.45 6.28 -14.76
C GLY A 301 15.34 5.51 -13.77
N PHE A 302 15.23 4.19 -13.81
CA PHE A 302 16.02 3.27 -12.99
C PHE A 302 17.53 3.54 -13.14
N ASN A 303 18.25 3.62 -12.02
CA ASN A 303 19.67 3.96 -11.96
C ASN A 303 20.02 5.25 -12.72
N ASN A 304 19.14 6.23 -12.70
CA ASN A 304 19.31 7.52 -13.38
C ASN A 304 19.41 7.41 -14.92
N ILE A 305 19.04 6.28 -15.53
CA ILE A 305 19.01 6.12 -16.98
C ILE A 305 17.82 6.91 -17.53
N PRO A 306 18.05 7.92 -18.40
CA PRO A 306 16.97 8.75 -18.89
C PRO A 306 16.07 7.97 -19.88
N PHE A 307 14.77 8.19 -19.79
CA PHE A 307 13.79 7.65 -20.71
C PHE A 307 12.78 8.71 -21.16
N THR A 308 12.00 8.39 -22.20
CA THR A 308 10.98 9.30 -22.74
C THR A 308 9.60 8.92 -22.23
N LEU A 309 9.06 9.71 -21.32
CA LEU A 309 7.71 9.54 -20.79
C LEU A 309 6.67 10.02 -21.82
N LEU A 310 5.73 9.16 -22.15
CA LEU A 310 4.66 9.41 -23.13
C LEU A 310 3.38 9.85 -22.41
N ARG A 311 2.80 10.98 -22.87
CA ARG A 311 1.49 11.45 -22.43
C ARG A 311 0.71 11.97 -23.62
N PHE A 312 -0.63 11.99 -23.55
CA PHE A 312 -1.42 12.73 -24.52
C PHE A 312 -1.16 14.24 -24.40
N ASN A 313 -1.16 14.91 -25.55
CA ASN A 313 -0.97 16.35 -25.59
C ASN A 313 -2.21 17.08 -25.04
N SER A 314 -2.03 17.86 -23.99
CA SER A 314 -3.10 18.58 -23.29
C SER A 314 -3.32 20.03 -23.80
N ARG A 315 -2.69 20.43 -24.92
CA ARG A 315 -2.84 21.79 -25.47
C ARG A 315 -4.17 22.01 -26.19
N SER A 316 -4.73 20.96 -26.82
CA SER A 316 -6.05 21.02 -27.45
C SER A 316 -7.18 21.01 -26.40
N TRP A 317 -8.39 21.40 -26.81
CA TRP A 317 -9.57 21.34 -25.91
C TRP A 317 -9.84 19.90 -25.45
N LEU A 318 -9.78 18.93 -26.38
CA LEU A 318 -9.93 17.50 -26.05
C LEU A 318 -8.81 17.02 -25.12
N GLY A 319 -7.57 17.43 -25.36
CA GLY A 319 -6.46 17.13 -24.49
C GLY A 319 -6.63 17.69 -23.06
N ARG A 320 -7.27 18.86 -22.91
CA ARG A 320 -7.62 19.41 -21.59
C ARG A 320 -8.70 18.57 -20.89
N VAL A 321 -9.69 18.09 -21.63
CA VAL A 321 -10.70 17.16 -21.10
C VAL A 321 -10.02 15.85 -20.66
N LEU A 322 -9.12 15.27 -21.47
CA LEU A 322 -8.38 14.07 -21.09
C LEU A 322 -7.57 14.29 -19.81
N LYS A 323 -7.01 15.47 -19.64
CA LYS A 323 -6.28 15.84 -18.41
C LYS A 323 -7.22 15.93 -17.19
N SER A 324 -8.42 16.52 -17.33
CA SER A 324 -9.38 16.64 -16.23
C SER A 324 -9.90 15.28 -15.75
N VAL A 325 -10.08 14.32 -16.68
CA VAL A 325 -10.47 12.94 -16.36
C VAL A 325 -9.27 11.99 -16.14
N ARG A 326 -8.05 12.54 -16.06
CA ARG A 326 -6.79 11.80 -15.83
C ARG A 326 -6.42 10.73 -16.88
N LEU A 327 -7.05 10.75 -18.04
CA LEU A 327 -6.74 9.83 -19.13
C LEU A 327 -5.51 10.28 -19.94
N GLU A 328 -4.94 11.46 -19.69
CA GLU A 328 -3.72 11.93 -20.36
C GLU A 328 -2.53 10.98 -20.17
N GLY A 329 -2.54 10.18 -19.10
CA GLY A 329 -1.51 9.22 -18.74
C GLY A 329 -1.60 7.85 -19.43
N LEU A 330 -2.68 7.53 -20.14
CA LEU A 330 -2.87 6.22 -20.78
C LEU A 330 -1.67 5.76 -21.63
N PRO A 331 -0.99 6.62 -22.43
CA PRO A 331 0.18 6.20 -23.20
C PRO A 331 1.36 5.72 -22.35
N GLN A 332 1.39 6.03 -21.05
CA GLN A 332 2.45 5.56 -20.13
C GLN A 332 2.43 4.05 -19.94
N LEU A 333 1.30 3.36 -20.21
CA LEU A 333 1.23 1.90 -20.22
C LEU A 333 2.29 1.31 -21.17
N VAL A 334 2.56 1.98 -22.29
CA VAL A 334 3.62 1.58 -23.23
C VAL A 334 5.01 1.68 -22.57
N ASN A 335 5.26 2.71 -21.75
CA ASN A 335 6.53 2.83 -21.02
C ASN A 335 6.71 1.68 -19.98
N VAL A 336 5.61 1.20 -19.38
CA VAL A 336 5.69 0.05 -18.47
C VAL A 336 6.07 -1.22 -19.23
N VAL A 337 5.42 -1.51 -20.36
CA VAL A 337 5.75 -2.67 -21.21
C VAL A 337 7.20 -2.62 -21.69
N ARG A 338 7.73 -1.42 -21.96
CA ARG A 338 9.16 -1.23 -22.29
C ARG A 338 10.10 -1.41 -21.12
N GLY A 339 9.57 -1.57 -19.90
CA GLY A 339 10.38 -1.69 -18.69
C GLY A 339 11.00 -0.37 -18.20
N GLU A 340 10.60 0.78 -18.76
CA GLU A 340 11.04 2.11 -18.38
C GLU A 340 10.31 2.61 -17.12
N LEU A 341 9.06 2.16 -16.92
CA LEU A 341 8.22 2.40 -15.75
C LEU A 341 7.81 1.08 -15.08
N SER A 342 7.29 1.20 -13.86
CA SER A 342 6.55 0.17 -13.14
C SER A 342 5.12 0.63 -12.87
N LEU A 343 4.23 -0.27 -12.45
CA LEU A 343 2.90 0.11 -11.94
C LEU A 343 3.03 1.01 -10.71
N VAL A 344 3.90 0.60 -9.78
CA VAL A 344 4.13 1.30 -8.52
C VAL A 344 5.59 1.70 -8.41
N GLY A 345 5.85 2.92 -7.95
CA GLY A 345 7.18 3.46 -7.77
C GLY A 345 7.19 4.97 -7.53
N PRO A 346 8.36 5.56 -7.29
CA PRO A 346 8.52 6.99 -7.20
C PRO A 346 7.99 7.72 -8.43
N ARG A 347 7.42 8.89 -8.23
CA ARG A 347 6.90 9.69 -9.35
C ARG A 347 8.02 10.06 -10.33
N PRO A 348 7.87 9.79 -11.66
CA PRO A 348 8.89 10.18 -12.64
C PRO A 348 9.05 11.69 -12.68
N LYS A 349 10.29 12.16 -12.59
CA LYS A 349 10.67 13.58 -12.68
C LYS A 349 11.61 13.80 -13.85
N ARG A 350 11.58 15.01 -14.41
CA ARG A 350 12.50 15.40 -15.49
C ARG A 350 13.94 15.35 -15.00
N VAL A 351 14.85 14.96 -15.88
CA VAL A 351 16.30 14.83 -15.55
C VAL A 351 16.86 16.12 -14.97
N GLU A 352 16.46 17.28 -15.50
CA GLU A 352 16.95 18.57 -15.04
C GLU A 352 16.60 18.82 -13.56
N PHE A 353 15.34 18.52 -13.17
CA PHE A 353 14.91 18.67 -11.77
C PHE A 353 15.59 17.66 -10.84
N VAL A 354 15.80 16.43 -11.29
CA VAL A 354 16.51 15.42 -10.50
C VAL A 354 17.94 15.88 -10.24
N ASN A 355 18.65 16.37 -11.25
CA ASN A 355 20.02 16.85 -11.11
C ASN A 355 20.11 18.04 -10.13
N GLN A 356 19.18 18.98 -10.21
CA GLN A 356 19.11 20.10 -9.26
C GLN A 356 18.85 19.62 -7.83
N LEU A 357 17.85 18.74 -7.64
CA LEU A 357 17.49 18.27 -6.31
C LEU A 357 18.58 17.41 -5.68
N THR A 358 19.31 16.64 -6.46
CA THR A 358 20.45 15.83 -5.96
C THR A 358 21.59 16.69 -5.43
N GLN A 359 21.75 17.93 -5.93
CA GLN A 359 22.75 18.88 -5.41
C GLN A 359 22.35 19.49 -4.06
N HIS A 360 21.06 19.61 -3.79
CA HIS A 360 20.55 20.30 -2.61
C HIS A 360 20.01 19.36 -1.52
N ILE A 361 19.56 18.17 -1.89
CA ILE A 361 18.97 17.21 -0.96
C ILE A 361 19.87 15.97 -0.91
N PRO A 362 20.48 15.67 0.25
CA PRO A 362 21.26 14.46 0.44
C PRO A 362 20.45 13.21 0.11
N TYR A 363 21.08 12.22 -0.52
CA TYR A 363 20.49 10.93 -0.88
C TYR A 363 19.29 10.99 -1.84
N TYR A 364 19.04 12.13 -2.50
CA TYR A 364 17.92 12.25 -3.42
C TYR A 364 17.97 11.25 -4.58
N GLY A 365 19.19 10.87 -5.01
CA GLY A 365 19.41 9.87 -6.06
C GLY A 365 18.96 8.46 -5.68
N GLU A 366 18.88 8.12 -4.39
CA GLU A 366 18.52 6.77 -3.92
C GLU A 366 17.08 6.37 -4.28
N ARG A 367 16.20 7.34 -4.51
CA ARG A 367 14.87 7.08 -5.05
C ARG A 367 14.86 6.44 -6.44
N LEU A 368 15.96 6.54 -7.18
CA LEU A 368 16.14 5.98 -8.52
C LEU A 368 16.67 4.54 -8.52
N THR A 369 16.89 3.94 -7.35
CA THR A 369 17.28 2.54 -7.20
C THR A 369 16.11 1.56 -7.49
N VAL A 370 14.91 2.12 -7.71
CA VAL A 370 13.71 1.43 -8.21
C VAL A 370 13.20 2.11 -9.47
N ARG A 371 12.39 1.41 -10.27
CA ARG A 371 11.75 2.03 -11.44
C ARG A 371 10.72 3.06 -10.99
N PRO A 372 10.62 4.22 -11.65
CA PRO A 372 9.52 5.14 -11.41
C PRO A 372 8.19 4.49 -11.77
N GLY A 373 7.11 4.91 -11.07
CA GLY A 373 5.79 4.28 -11.16
C GLY A 373 4.71 5.17 -11.76
N LEU A 374 3.63 4.53 -12.23
CA LEU A 374 2.38 5.21 -12.60
C LEU A 374 1.71 5.78 -11.36
N THR A 375 1.75 5.04 -10.25
CA THR A 375 1.36 5.48 -8.91
C THR A 375 2.50 5.23 -7.93
N GLY A 376 2.43 5.78 -6.71
CA GLY A 376 3.49 5.60 -5.72
C GLY A 376 3.08 6.00 -4.32
N TRP A 377 3.86 5.58 -3.34
CA TRP A 377 3.58 5.80 -1.93
C TRP A 377 3.51 7.29 -1.57
N ALA A 378 4.47 8.09 -2.04
CA ALA A 378 4.46 9.53 -1.89
C ALA A 378 3.24 10.20 -2.54
N GLN A 379 2.81 9.71 -3.70
CA GLN A 379 1.68 10.29 -4.44
C GLN A 379 0.34 10.13 -3.69
N ILE A 380 0.20 9.06 -2.92
CA ILE A 380 -1.02 8.76 -2.15
C ILE A 380 -1.07 9.58 -0.86
N HIS A 381 0.08 9.71 -0.16
CA HIS A 381 0.11 10.33 1.16
C HIS A 381 0.31 11.83 1.12
N SER A 382 0.97 12.34 0.10
CA SER A 382 1.35 13.77 0.03
C SER A 382 1.35 14.28 -1.41
N PRO A 383 0.19 14.35 -2.06
CA PRO A 383 0.12 14.86 -3.43
C PRO A 383 0.54 16.34 -3.45
N GLY A 384 1.64 16.66 -4.15
CA GLY A 384 2.15 18.03 -4.26
C GLY A 384 3.04 18.48 -3.09
N ALA A 385 3.53 17.56 -2.27
CA ALA A 385 4.47 17.85 -1.19
C ALA A 385 5.80 18.43 -1.67
N ASP A 386 6.51 19.02 -0.71
CA ASP A 386 7.92 19.37 -0.87
C ASP A 386 8.77 18.16 -1.25
N ALA A 387 9.84 18.40 -2.02
CA ALA A 387 10.71 17.35 -2.54
C ALA A 387 11.36 16.49 -1.44
N LEU A 388 11.60 17.09 -0.27
CA LEU A 388 12.15 16.39 0.89
C LEU A 388 11.14 15.37 1.46
N LEU A 389 9.90 15.78 1.66
CA LEU A 389 8.84 14.90 2.17
C LEU A 389 8.49 13.80 1.16
N GLU A 390 8.49 14.13 -0.14
CA GLU A 390 8.33 13.14 -1.20
C GLU A 390 9.44 12.09 -1.15
N LEU A 391 10.71 12.52 -0.94
CA LEU A 391 11.85 11.62 -0.79
C LEU A 391 11.69 10.67 0.42
N GLU A 392 11.22 11.16 1.56
CA GLU A 392 11.01 10.34 2.76
C GLU A 392 10.05 9.18 2.50
N TYR A 393 8.95 9.44 1.78
CA TYR A 393 8.01 8.39 1.38
C TYR A 393 8.58 7.47 0.29
N ASP A 394 9.33 8.00 -0.67
CA ASP A 394 9.94 7.22 -1.73
C ASP A 394 11.02 6.26 -1.18
N LEU A 395 11.82 6.71 -0.20
CA LEU A 395 12.80 5.85 0.49
C LEU A 395 12.13 4.73 1.29
N PHE A 396 11.02 5.04 1.97
CA PHE A 396 10.24 4.03 2.68
C PHE A 396 9.69 2.97 1.72
N TYR A 397 9.16 3.41 0.58
CA TYR A 397 8.72 2.50 -0.48
C TYR A 397 9.86 1.60 -0.96
N THR A 398 11.02 2.18 -1.24
CA THR A 398 12.20 1.47 -1.72
C THR A 398 12.66 0.37 -0.75
N ALA A 399 12.68 0.69 0.55
CA ALA A 399 13.05 -0.25 1.62
C ALA A 399 12.05 -1.40 1.78
N ASN A 400 10.75 -1.12 1.59
CA ASN A 400 9.66 -2.07 1.85
C ASN A 400 9.06 -2.66 0.57
N LEU A 401 9.73 -2.50 -0.59
CA LEU A 401 9.25 -2.98 -1.87
C LEU A 401 8.91 -4.48 -1.82
N SER A 402 7.64 -4.79 -2.05
CA SER A 402 7.10 -6.15 -2.09
C SER A 402 5.80 -6.18 -2.89
N PRO A 403 5.41 -7.32 -3.48
CA PRO A 403 4.14 -7.44 -4.21
C PRO A 403 2.92 -7.05 -3.39
N GLY A 404 2.89 -7.42 -2.10
CA GLY A 404 1.81 -7.04 -1.20
C GLY A 404 1.75 -5.54 -0.92
N PHE A 405 2.91 -4.87 -0.83
CA PHE A 405 2.95 -3.43 -0.64
C PHE A 405 2.53 -2.68 -1.90
N ASP A 406 2.96 -3.13 -3.08
CA ASP A 406 2.52 -2.56 -4.36
C ASP A 406 1.02 -2.71 -4.55
N PHE A 407 0.45 -3.88 -4.23
CA PHE A 407 -1.00 -4.10 -4.27
C PHE A 407 -1.75 -3.13 -3.34
N ARG A 408 -1.25 -2.92 -2.12
CA ARG A 408 -1.79 -1.93 -1.18
C ARG A 408 -1.80 -0.52 -1.78
N ILE A 409 -0.71 -0.12 -2.42
CA ILE A 409 -0.57 1.19 -3.06
C ILE A 409 -1.56 1.34 -4.22
N ILE A 410 -1.71 0.32 -5.07
CA ILE A 410 -2.66 0.33 -6.18
C ILE A 410 -4.09 0.54 -5.65
N ILE A 411 -4.53 -0.22 -4.65
CA ILE A 411 -5.86 -0.08 -4.07
C ILE A 411 -6.08 1.30 -3.44
N ARG A 412 -5.09 1.81 -2.70
CA ARG A 412 -5.17 3.14 -2.09
C ARG A 412 -5.18 4.24 -3.15
N SER A 413 -4.47 4.08 -4.27
CA SER A 413 -4.44 5.06 -5.36
C SER A 413 -5.80 5.22 -6.05
N LEU A 414 -6.57 4.14 -6.16
CA LEU A 414 -7.95 4.18 -6.69
C LEU A 414 -8.89 4.99 -5.78
N ARG A 415 -8.62 5.02 -4.47
CA ARG A 415 -9.37 5.81 -3.49
C ARG A 415 -8.96 7.29 -3.48
N ALA A 416 -7.66 7.58 -3.57
CA ALA A 416 -7.13 8.95 -3.56
C ALA A 416 -7.48 9.73 -4.83
N SER A 417 -8.00 9.06 -5.86
CA SER A 417 -8.40 9.63 -7.14
C SER A 417 -9.74 10.37 -7.10
N ASN A 418 -10.45 10.30 -6.00
CA ASN A 418 -11.68 11.05 -5.70
C ASN A 418 -11.38 12.14 -4.67
#